data_34b08cbd214e7d9330679a79d50f5d6f
#
_entry.id   34b08cbd214e7d9330679a79d50f5d6f
#
_cell.length_a   1.000
_cell.length_b   1.000
_cell.length_c   1.000
_cell.angle_alpha   90.00
_cell.angle_beta   90.00
_cell.angle_gamma   90.00
#
_symmetry.space_group_name_H-M   'P 1'
#
loop_
_entity.id
_entity.type
_entity.pdbx_description
1 polymer ?
#
loop_
_entity_poly.entity_id
_entity_poly.type
_entity_poly.pdbx_seq_one_letter_code
_entity_poly.pdbx_strand_id
1 'polypeptide(L)'
;MYKRQERNAPDTVSVAEAVAQVNIAYNAKLEELQAGDYDSIDIQGQTPDWPEVLAVFAAKTAGTDDGVDVATLDADRVARLTAVFWDMTEITSWVETINHPGSGDDDGWTEYILHITITPKTADEMRTIYVFTKYQNEALDELLADRTTLASLASSLTITNADAEEVLQNLPADLSPERRAVIQNALMLYGKVSYFWGGKSLVLGWDSRWGQLRQVTAAGSSTTGTYRPYGLDCSGFVDWAFYNATGGSYIIGHGGGATMQHSYCTDISWPDAQPGDLVFYPDNSHVGIVCGRDENGNLLVIHCASGANNVVITGTSGFVSVARPEYYGE
;
A
#
# COMPACT_ATOMS: atom_id res chain seq x y z
N MET A 1 -12.38 -46.07 6.57
CA MET A 1 -12.58 -44.69 6.95
C MET A 1 -11.21 -43.99 6.87
N TYR A 2 -10.82 -43.50 5.68
CA TYR A 2 -9.54 -42.81 5.47
C TYR A 2 -9.74 -41.33 5.80
N LYS A 3 -9.13 -40.85 6.90
CA LYS A 3 -9.00 -39.42 7.16
C LYS A 3 -8.06 -38.86 6.08
N ARG A 4 -8.63 -38.06 5.19
CA ARG A 4 -7.88 -37.18 4.26
C ARG A 4 -7.15 -36.17 5.15
N GLN A 5 -5.83 -36.27 5.25
CA GLN A 5 -5.01 -35.19 5.77
C GLN A 5 -5.18 -34.03 4.79
N GLU A 6 -5.84 -32.97 5.20
CA GLU A 6 -5.76 -31.67 4.55
C GLU A 6 -4.29 -31.27 4.62
N ARG A 7 -3.59 -31.33 3.49
CA ARG A 7 -2.34 -30.61 3.31
C ARG A 7 -2.77 -29.14 3.28
N ASN A 8 -2.40 -28.37 4.30
CA ASN A 8 -2.39 -26.93 4.20
C ASN A 8 -1.59 -26.61 2.95
N ALA A 9 -2.20 -25.92 1.99
CA ALA A 9 -1.47 -25.31 0.90
C ALA A 9 -0.40 -24.39 1.53
N PRO A 10 0.83 -24.35 1.03
CA PRO A 10 1.81 -23.40 1.55
C PRO A 10 1.22 -21.99 1.43
N ASP A 11 1.36 -21.16 2.48
CA ASP A 11 0.96 -19.76 2.46
C ASP A 11 1.70 -19.08 1.31
N THR A 12 0.97 -18.79 0.23
CA THR A 12 1.49 -18.10 -0.95
C THR A 12 0.84 -16.73 -1.07
N VAL A 13 1.61 -15.76 -1.54
CA VAL A 13 1.16 -14.39 -1.78
C VAL A 13 1.23 -14.07 -3.27
N SER A 14 0.43 -13.12 -3.74
CA SER A 14 0.56 -12.59 -5.10
C SER A 14 1.85 -11.79 -5.27
N VAL A 15 2.28 -11.60 -6.51
CA VAL A 15 3.44 -10.73 -6.83
C VAL A 15 3.21 -9.31 -6.31
N ALA A 16 2.02 -8.75 -6.50
CA ALA A 16 1.71 -7.39 -6.02
C ALA A 16 1.81 -7.27 -4.49
N GLU A 17 1.43 -8.31 -3.76
CA GLU A 17 1.54 -8.35 -2.30
C GLU A 17 3.00 -8.48 -1.86
N ALA A 18 3.79 -9.31 -2.53
CA ALA A 18 5.22 -9.40 -2.28
C ALA A 18 5.92 -8.06 -2.57
N VAL A 19 5.58 -7.38 -3.67
CA VAL A 19 6.02 -6.02 -3.99
C VAL A 19 5.66 -5.04 -2.87
N ALA A 20 4.44 -5.10 -2.35
CA ALA A 20 4.01 -4.25 -1.24
C ALA A 20 4.84 -4.52 0.03
N GLN A 21 5.12 -5.78 0.36
CA GLN A 21 5.96 -6.14 1.51
C GLN A 21 7.39 -5.60 1.38
N VAL A 22 7.98 -5.70 0.19
CA VAL A 22 9.32 -5.14 -0.08
C VAL A 22 9.31 -3.62 0.04
N ASN A 23 8.29 -2.95 -0.48
CA ASN A 23 8.15 -1.50 -0.35
C ASN A 23 8.02 -1.06 1.11
N ILE A 24 7.29 -1.80 1.94
CA ILE A 24 7.21 -1.54 3.38
C ILE A 24 8.59 -1.64 4.04
N ALA A 25 9.36 -2.69 3.72
CA ALA A 25 10.71 -2.86 4.26
C ALA A 25 11.68 -1.76 3.79
N TYR A 26 11.59 -1.36 2.53
CA TYR A 26 12.34 -0.24 1.96
C TYR A 26 12.04 1.08 2.68
N ASN A 27 10.76 1.37 2.90
CA ASN A 27 10.34 2.58 3.57
C ASN A 27 10.76 2.60 5.03
N ALA A 28 10.67 1.47 5.73
CA ALA A 28 11.17 1.34 7.10
C ALA A 28 12.68 1.64 7.18
N LYS A 29 13.45 1.22 6.17
CA LYS A 29 14.89 1.54 6.08
C LYS A 29 15.15 3.04 5.90
N LEU A 30 14.35 3.70 5.07
CA LEU A 30 14.47 5.16 4.90
C LEU A 30 14.03 5.92 6.15
N GLU A 31 12.98 5.48 6.85
CA GLU A 31 12.58 6.06 8.14
C GLU A 31 13.70 5.91 9.20
N GLU A 32 14.35 4.76 9.25
CA GLU A 32 15.51 4.52 10.13
C GLU A 32 16.64 5.54 9.88
N LEU A 33 16.97 5.80 8.61
CA LEU A 33 18.01 6.77 8.25
C LEU A 33 17.65 8.21 8.65
N GLN A 34 16.35 8.53 8.68
CA GLN A 34 15.84 9.85 9.01
C GLN A 34 15.62 10.05 10.53
N ALA A 35 15.85 9.03 11.36
CA ALA A 35 15.56 9.06 12.79
C ALA A 35 16.55 9.89 13.64
N GLY A 36 17.26 10.86 13.07
CA GLY A 36 18.16 11.80 13.74
C GLY A 36 17.56 13.20 13.88
N ASP A 37 18.22 14.05 14.67
CA ASP A 37 17.91 15.48 14.76
C ASP A 37 18.57 16.20 13.58
N TYR A 38 17.81 16.39 12.49
CA TYR A 38 18.22 17.12 11.31
C TYR A 38 17.28 18.31 11.10
N ASP A 39 17.85 19.46 10.71
CA ASP A 39 17.08 20.67 10.39
C ASP A 39 16.35 20.52 9.06
N SER A 40 16.95 19.79 8.11
CA SER A 40 16.31 19.43 6.84
C SER A 40 16.82 18.09 6.30
N ILE A 41 16.03 17.49 5.39
CA ILE A 41 16.35 16.22 4.74
C ILE A 41 16.17 16.39 3.24
N ASP A 42 17.24 16.10 2.48
CA ASP A 42 17.26 16.08 1.02
C ASP A 42 17.39 14.64 0.52
N ILE A 43 16.39 14.18 -0.24
CA ILE A 43 16.35 12.81 -0.79
C ILE A 43 16.35 12.90 -2.31
N GLN A 44 17.33 12.26 -2.94
CA GLN A 44 17.52 12.24 -4.38
C GLN A 44 17.55 10.82 -4.94
N GLY A 45 17.20 10.68 -6.21
CA GLY A 45 17.20 9.41 -6.91
C GLY A 45 15.84 8.71 -6.85
N GLN A 46 15.82 7.42 -7.18
CA GLN A 46 14.62 6.60 -7.27
C GLN A 46 14.94 5.12 -7.04
N THR A 47 13.93 4.33 -6.69
CA THR A 47 14.02 2.87 -6.64
C THR A 47 14.15 2.29 -8.06
N PRO A 48 14.67 1.05 -8.20
CA PRO A 48 14.57 0.32 -9.45
C PRO A 48 13.10 0.14 -9.86
N ASP A 49 12.89 0.05 -11.17
CA ASP A 49 11.57 -0.20 -11.74
C ASP A 49 11.11 -1.65 -11.48
N TRP A 50 9.92 -1.85 -10.97
CA TRP A 50 9.43 -3.17 -10.58
C TRP A 50 9.39 -4.19 -11.71
N PRO A 51 8.97 -3.87 -12.96
CA PRO A 51 9.14 -4.79 -14.08
C PRO A 51 10.56 -5.30 -14.25
N GLU A 52 11.55 -4.45 -14.05
CA GLU A 52 12.95 -4.81 -14.18
C GLU A 52 13.43 -5.71 -13.02
N VAL A 53 13.01 -5.40 -11.78
CA VAL A 53 13.27 -6.23 -10.61
C VAL A 53 12.68 -7.63 -10.79
N LEU A 54 11.43 -7.72 -11.25
CA LEU A 54 10.75 -8.98 -11.50
C LEU A 54 11.41 -9.78 -12.62
N ALA A 55 11.86 -9.12 -13.71
CA ALA A 55 12.60 -9.77 -14.77
C ALA A 55 13.92 -10.39 -14.27
N VAL A 56 14.69 -9.63 -13.50
CA VAL A 56 15.96 -10.09 -12.89
C VAL A 56 15.69 -11.23 -11.91
N PHE A 57 14.67 -11.13 -11.07
CA PHE A 57 14.28 -12.18 -10.14
C PHE A 57 13.92 -13.49 -10.87
N ALA A 58 13.06 -13.42 -11.89
CA ALA A 58 12.63 -14.56 -12.67
C ALA A 58 13.82 -15.19 -13.45
N ALA A 59 14.66 -14.38 -14.07
CA ALA A 59 15.87 -14.85 -14.76
C ALA A 59 16.86 -15.53 -13.80
N LYS A 60 17.06 -14.98 -12.60
CA LYS A 60 17.95 -15.55 -11.56
C LYS A 60 17.47 -16.93 -11.11
N THR A 61 16.16 -17.16 -11.07
CA THR A 61 15.55 -18.45 -10.70
C THR A 61 15.34 -19.38 -11.88
N ALA A 62 15.50 -18.90 -13.12
CA ALA A 62 15.36 -19.72 -14.33
C ALA A 62 16.36 -20.87 -14.33
N GLY A 63 15.88 -22.08 -14.58
CA GLY A 63 16.70 -23.29 -14.60
C GLY A 63 16.97 -23.92 -13.22
N THR A 64 16.36 -23.43 -12.15
CA THR A 64 16.30 -24.12 -10.86
C THR A 64 15.10 -25.07 -10.80
N ASP A 65 15.14 -26.08 -9.91
CA ASP A 65 14.07 -27.07 -9.76
C ASP A 65 12.73 -26.47 -9.28
N ASP A 66 12.73 -25.21 -8.83
CA ASP A 66 11.56 -24.52 -8.25
C ASP A 66 10.57 -23.97 -9.29
N GLY A 67 10.89 -24.09 -10.60
CA GLY A 67 10.02 -23.64 -11.71
C GLY A 67 9.83 -22.12 -11.79
N VAL A 68 9.40 -21.65 -12.96
CA VAL A 68 9.20 -20.20 -13.27
C VAL A 68 7.74 -19.80 -13.03
N ASP A 69 7.11 -20.22 -11.93
CA ASP A 69 5.80 -19.67 -11.58
C ASP A 69 6.01 -18.34 -10.84
N VAL A 70 5.78 -17.24 -11.55
CA VAL A 70 5.85 -15.88 -11.00
C VAL A 70 4.48 -15.34 -10.59
N ALA A 71 3.42 -16.14 -10.70
CA ALA A 71 2.07 -15.67 -10.36
C ALA A 71 1.81 -15.68 -8.86
N THR A 72 2.38 -16.66 -8.13
CA THR A 72 2.27 -16.78 -6.69
C THR A 72 3.63 -17.09 -6.07
N LEU A 73 3.94 -16.46 -4.94
CA LEU A 73 5.21 -16.56 -4.24
C LEU A 73 5.00 -17.14 -2.84
N ASP A 74 5.73 -18.20 -2.50
CA ASP A 74 5.89 -18.65 -1.13
C ASP A 74 6.89 -17.77 -0.36
N ALA A 75 7.05 -17.99 0.93
CA ALA A 75 7.92 -17.19 1.78
C ALA A 75 9.38 -17.16 1.31
N ASP A 76 9.89 -18.28 0.77
CA ASP A 76 11.28 -18.36 0.26
C ASP A 76 11.45 -17.54 -1.01
N ARG A 77 10.45 -17.55 -1.90
CA ARG A 77 10.46 -16.73 -3.12
C ARG A 77 10.30 -15.25 -2.81
N VAL A 78 9.47 -14.88 -1.84
CA VAL A 78 9.37 -13.50 -1.34
C VAL A 78 10.71 -13.03 -0.79
N ALA A 79 11.40 -13.86 0.00
CA ALA A 79 12.72 -13.53 0.52
C ALA A 79 13.77 -13.34 -0.61
N ARG A 80 13.73 -14.19 -1.64
CA ARG A 80 14.61 -14.06 -2.83
C ARG A 80 14.29 -12.80 -3.65
N LEU A 81 13.01 -12.49 -3.86
CA LEU A 81 12.59 -11.24 -4.53
C LEU A 81 13.07 -10.01 -3.73
N THR A 82 12.90 -10.05 -2.41
CA THR A 82 13.40 -9.00 -1.50
C THR A 82 14.92 -8.83 -1.64
N ALA A 83 15.66 -9.91 -1.68
CA ALA A 83 17.11 -9.87 -1.87
C ALA A 83 17.49 -9.24 -3.22
N VAL A 84 16.82 -9.62 -4.31
CA VAL A 84 17.05 -9.02 -5.64
C VAL A 84 16.75 -7.51 -5.62
N PHE A 85 15.66 -7.07 -5.02
CA PHE A 85 15.35 -5.65 -4.89
C PHE A 85 16.47 -4.88 -4.16
N TRP A 86 16.98 -5.43 -3.04
CA TRP A 86 18.08 -4.80 -2.30
C TRP A 86 19.41 -4.85 -3.04
N ASP A 87 19.70 -5.90 -3.78
CA ASP A 87 20.90 -5.96 -4.63
C ASP A 87 20.84 -4.93 -5.77
N MET A 88 19.63 -4.57 -6.23
CA MET A 88 19.38 -3.55 -7.25
C MET A 88 19.23 -2.14 -6.68
N THR A 89 19.22 -1.96 -5.35
CA THR A 89 18.99 -0.66 -4.71
C THR A 89 20.19 -0.29 -3.86
N GLU A 90 20.89 0.76 -4.24
CA GLU A 90 21.95 1.35 -3.42
C GLU A 90 21.43 2.59 -2.72
N ILE A 91 21.56 2.63 -1.38
CA ILE A 91 21.20 3.80 -0.57
C ILE A 91 22.45 4.29 0.13
N THR A 92 22.82 5.54 -0.12
CA THR A 92 23.91 6.23 0.57
C THR A 92 23.34 7.43 1.33
N SER A 93 23.95 7.76 2.47
CA SER A 93 23.56 8.95 3.23
C SER A 93 24.77 9.62 3.85
N TRP A 94 24.72 10.94 3.97
CA TRP A 94 25.71 11.76 4.65
C TRP A 94 25.04 13.02 5.22
N VAL A 95 25.68 13.62 6.24
CA VAL A 95 25.17 14.84 6.88
C VAL A 95 26.04 16.01 6.48
N GLU A 96 25.42 17.04 5.89
CA GLU A 96 26.03 18.34 5.71
C GLU A 96 25.90 19.17 6.98
N THR A 97 26.96 19.84 7.37
CA THR A 97 26.99 20.73 8.53
C THR A 97 27.31 22.15 8.09
N ILE A 98 26.37 23.06 8.27
CA ILE A 98 26.51 24.48 7.93
C ILE A 98 26.55 25.30 9.21
N ASN A 99 27.65 26.02 9.41
CA ASN A 99 27.79 26.91 10.56
C ASN A 99 27.32 28.31 10.19
N HIS A 100 26.35 28.83 10.90
CA HIS A 100 25.86 30.20 10.81
C HIS A 100 26.48 31.01 11.95
N PRO A 101 27.53 31.81 11.68
CA PRO A 101 28.19 32.58 12.73
C PRO A 101 27.27 33.67 13.28
N GLY A 102 27.27 33.83 14.58
CA GLY A 102 26.55 34.89 15.27
C GLY A 102 27.07 36.27 14.95
N SER A 103 26.26 37.29 15.16
CA SER A 103 26.61 38.69 14.98
C SER A 103 26.07 39.52 16.16
N GLY A 104 26.94 40.26 16.84
CA GLY A 104 26.57 41.03 18.03
C GLY A 104 26.32 40.15 19.24
N ASP A 105 25.11 40.22 19.82
CA ASP A 105 24.68 39.41 20.98
C ASP A 105 24.07 38.06 20.58
N ASP A 106 24.11 37.64 19.30
CA ASP A 106 23.62 36.39 18.79
C ASP A 106 24.74 35.34 18.74
N ASP A 107 24.53 34.22 19.45
CA ASP A 107 25.54 33.15 19.59
C ASP A 107 25.79 32.33 18.32
N GLY A 108 25.02 32.57 17.25
CA GLY A 108 25.07 31.76 16.03
C GLY A 108 24.45 30.34 16.23
N TRP A 109 24.33 29.59 15.13
CA TRP A 109 23.77 28.24 15.16
C TRP A 109 24.38 27.35 14.08
N THR A 110 24.19 26.04 14.24
CA THR A 110 24.66 25.05 13.28
C THR A 110 23.47 24.32 12.68
N GLU A 111 23.43 24.24 11.35
CA GLU A 111 22.41 23.53 10.60
C GLU A 111 22.94 22.15 10.18
N TYR A 112 22.12 21.12 10.38
CA TYR A 112 22.40 19.75 9.96
C TYR A 112 21.43 19.34 8.89
N ILE A 113 21.93 19.03 7.69
CA ILE A 113 21.14 18.58 6.55
C ILE A 113 21.48 17.12 6.25
N LEU A 114 20.51 16.23 6.36
CA LEU A 114 20.69 14.85 5.95
C LEU A 114 20.46 14.72 4.43
N HIS A 115 21.47 14.29 3.70
CA HIS A 115 21.36 13.90 2.30
C HIS A 115 21.25 12.39 2.17
N ILE A 116 20.22 11.92 1.43
CA ILE A 116 20.02 10.50 1.10
C ILE A 116 20.00 10.41 -0.44
N THR A 117 20.84 9.55 -0.99
CA THR A 117 20.83 9.25 -2.42
C THR A 117 20.45 7.79 -2.65
N ILE A 118 19.47 7.58 -3.54
CA ILE A 118 18.98 6.27 -3.94
C ILE A 118 19.35 6.05 -5.39
N THR A 119 20.17 5.03 -5.64
CA THR A 119 20.67 4.70 -6.98
C THR A 119 20.20 3.30 -7.39
N PRO A 120 19.33 3.18 -8.41
CA PRO A 120 18.94 1.89 -8.93
C PRO A 120 20.05 1.29 -9.79
N LYS A 121 20.24 -0.03 -9.69
CA LYS A 121 21.02 -0.80 -10.68
C LYS A 121 20.09 -1.34 -11.74
N THR A 122 20.56 -1.33 -12.97
CA THR A 122 19.83 -1.85 -14.14
C THR A 122 19.90 -3.36 -14.24
N ALA A 123 19.01 -3.98 -15.00
CA ALA A 123 19.04 -5.40 -15.30
C ALA A 123 20.37 -5.80 -15.98
N ASP A 124 20.95 -4.95 -16.82
CA ASP A 124 22.23 -5.21 -17.47
C ASP A 124 23.41 -5.22 -16.48
N GLU A 125 23.42 -4.38 -15.48
CA GLU A 125 24.39 -4.43 -14.38
C GLU A 125 24.22 -5.73 -13.58
N MET A 126 22.96 -6.16 -13.34
CA MET A 126 22.68 -7.38 -12.61
C MET A 126 23.10 -8.65 -13.37
N ARG A 127 23.05 -8.67 -14.71
CA ARG A 127 23.63 -9.76 -15.53
C ARG A 127 25.08 -10.01 -15.16
N THR A 128 25.85 -8.95 -14.97
CA THR A 128 27.27 -9.00 -14.63
C THR A 128 27.46 -9.36 -13.17
N ILE A 129 26.72 -8.77 -12.25
CA ILE A 129 26.82 -9.00 -10.81
C ILE A 129 26.47 -10.47 -10.47
N TYR A 130 25.41 -11.02 -11.06
CA TYR A 130 24.97 -12.40 -10.83
C TYR A 130 25.68 -13.43 -11.73
N VAL A 131 26.50 -12.97 -12.66
CA VAL A 131 27.22 -13.83 -13.63
C VAL A 131 26.23 -14.77 -14.34
N PHE A 132 25.18 -14.19 -14.92
CA PHE A 132 24.12 -14.97 -15.57
C PHE A 132 24.65 -15.88 -16.67
N THR A 133 24.17 -17.11 -16.67
CA THR A 133 24.41 -18.08 -17.75
C THR A 133 23.76 -17.60 -19.05
N LYS A 134 24.12 -18.20 -20.18
CA LYS A 134 23.49 -17.92 -21.48
C LYS A 134 21.96 -18.05 -21.40
N TYR A 135 21.46 -19.12 -20.79
CA TYR A 135 20.03 -19.38 -20.64
C TYR A 135 19.34 -18.30 -19.80
N GLN A 136 19.95 -17.88 -18.69
CA GLN A 136 19.41 -16.81 -17.85
C GLN A 136 19.41 -15.45 -18.55
N ASN A 137 20.41 -15.18 -19.38
CA ASN A 137 20.44 -13.96 -20.20
C ASN A 137 19.33 -13.95 -21.27
N GLU A 138 19.11 -15.07 -21.96
CA GLU A 138 18.01 -15.22 -22.92
C GLU A 138 16.64 -15.04 -22.24
N ALA A 139 16.44 -15.65 -21.07
CA ALA A 139 15.23 -15.49 -20.26
C ALA A 139 15.01 -14.03 -19.83
N LEU A 140 16.07 -13.33 -19.41
CA LEU A 140 15.98 -11.92 -19.03
C LEU A 140 15.59 -11.03 -20.21
N ASP A 141 16.19 -11.26 -21.41
CA ASP A 141 15.85 -10.52 -22.61
C ASP A 141 14.39 -10.69 -23.02
N GLU A 142 13.87 -11.92 -22.94
CA GLU A 142 12.48 -12.23 -23.21
C GLU A 142 11.52 -11.55 -22.22
N LEU A 143 11.83 -11.58 -20.92
CA LEU A 143 11.05 -10.95 -19.88
C LEU A 143 11.05 -9.42 -20.01
N LEU A 144 12.20 -8.82 -20.31
CA LEU A 144 12.30 -7.37 -20.51
C LEU A 144 11.57 -6.91 -21.79
N ALA A 145 11.41 -7.78 -22.78
CA ALA A 145 10.59 -7.47 -23.95
C ALA A 145 9.08 -7.39 -23.63
N ASP A 146 8.63 -8.05 -22.56
CA ASP A 146 7.22 -8.04 -22.10
C ASP A 146 7.04 -7.29 -20.76
N ARG A 147 7.60 -6.09 -20.66
CA ARG A 147 7.50 -5.22 -19.47
C ARG A 147 6.05 -4.91 -19.07
N THR A 148 5.12 -4.91 -20.04
CA THR A 148 3.70 -4.63 -19.77
C THR A 148 3.07 -5.71 -18.91
N THR A 149 3.33 -6.98 -19.21
CA THR A 149 2.85 -8.10 -18.39
C THR A 149 3.47 -8.05 -16.99
N LEU A 150 4.78 -7.79 -16.88
CA LEU A 150 5.46 -7.66 -15.59
C LEU A 150 4.90 -6.49 -14.76
N ALA A 151 4.64 -5.34 -15.38
CA ALA A 151 4.00 -4.20 -14.73
C ALA A 151 2.59 -4.56 -14.23
N SER A 152 1.82 -5.30 -15.04
CA SER A 152 0.50 -5.79 -14.64
C SER A 152 0.56 -6.74 -13.44
N LEU A 153 1.54 -7.65 -13.40
CA LEU A 153 1.75 -8.55 -12.26
C LEU A 153 2.13 -7.78 -10.98
N ALA A 154 3.00 -6.79 -11.08
CA ALA A 154 3.39 -5.95 -9.97
C ALA A 154 2.25 -5.10 -9.41
N SER A 155 1.28 -4.76 -10.25
CA SER A 155 0.16 -3.86 -9.94
C SER A 155 -1.18 -4.57 -9.80
N SER A 156 -1.28 -5.87 -10.11
CA SER A 156 -2.55 -6.59 -10.00
C SER A 156 -2.95 -6.76 -8.54
N LEU A 157 -4.13 -6.23 -8.21
CA LEU A 157 -4.69 -6.34 -6.88
C LEU A 157 -5.55 -7.60 -6.80
N THR A 158 -5.19 -8.49 -5.88
CA THR A 158 -5.98 -9.67 -5.51
C THR A 158 -6.22 -9.67 -4.01
N ILE A 159 -7.33 -10.23 -3.57
CA ILE A 159 -7.57 -10.49 -2.15
C ILE A 159 -6.83 -11.78 -1.83
N THR A 160 -5.78 -11.70 -1.02
CA THR A 160 -4.91 -12.84 -0.69
C THR A 160 -4.79 -13.06 0.83
N ASN A 161 -5.33 -12.13 1.63
CA ASN A 161 -5.36 -12.26 3.08
C ASN A 161 -6.58 -13.09 3.51
N ALA A 162 -6.37 -14.11 4.36
CA ALA A 162 -7.43 -15.02 4.81
C ALA A 162 -8.58 -14.29 5.50
N ASP A 163 -8.30 -13.28 6.34
CA ASP A 163 -9.34 -12.51 7.04
C ASP A 163 -10.19 -11.71 6.04
N ALA A 164 -9.56 -11.13 5.01
CA ALA A 164 -10.26 -10.39 3.96
C ALA A 164 -11.08 -11.33 3.06
N GLU A 165 -10.58 -12.53 2.77
CA GLU A 165 -11.32 -13.57 2.05
C GLU A 165 -12.54 -14.05 2.85
N GLU A 166 -12.38 -14.27 4.16
CA GLU A 166 -13.46 -14.66 5.04
C GLU A 166 -14.57 -13.61 5.08
N VAL A 167 -14.22 -12.32 5.22
CA VAL A 167 -15.20 -11.22 5.13
C VAL A 167 -15.95 -11.26 3.80
N LEU A 168 -15.24 -11.45 2.68
CA LEU A 168 -15.86 -11.50 1.35
C LEU A 168 -16.83 -12.68 1.20
N GLN A 169 -16.46 -13.86 1.72
CA GLN A 169 -17.27 -15.07 1.67
C GLN A 169 -18.53 -14.96 2.53
N ASN A 170 -18.44 -14.22 3.63
CA ASN A 170 -19.53 -14.03 4.59
C ASN A 170 -20.46 -12.84 4.25
N LEU A 171 -20.25 -12.16 3.11
CA LEU A 171 -21.17 -11.10 2.66
C LEU A 171 -22.57 -11.69 2.36
N PRO A 172 -23.65 -10.96 2.74
CA PRO A 172 -25.01 -11.39 2.43
C PRO A 172 -25.20 -11.75 0.95
N ALA A 173 -25.87 -12.85 0.68
CA ALA A 173 -26.06 -13.34 -0.69
C ALA A 173 -26.92 -12.38 -1.54
N ASP A 174 -27.81 -11.64 -0.88
CA ASP A 174 -28.72 -10.64 -1.46
C ASP A 174 -28.13 -9.21 -1.46
N LEU A 175 -26.86 -9.05 -1.04
CA LEU A 175 -26.16 -7.76 -1.12
C LEU A 175 -26.07 -7.27 -2.57
N SER A 176 -26.44 -5.99 -2.82
CA SER A 176 -26.42 -5.44 -4.17
C SER A 176 -25.01 -5.54 -4.83
N PRO A 177 -24.95 -5.66 -6.16
CA PRO A 177 -23.66 -5.71 -6.87
C PRO A 177 -22.77 -4.51 -6.62
N GLU A 178 -23.36 -3.32 -6.49
CA GLU A 178 -22.66 -2.05 -6.23
C GLU A 178 -21.98 -2.08 -4.86
N ARG A 179 -22.71 -2.49 -3.81
CA ARG A 179 -22.18 -2.63 -2.45
C ARG A 179 -21.06 -3.68 -2.41
N ARG A 180 -21.30 -4.82 -3.06
CA ARG A 180 -20.31 -5.89 -3.16
C ARG A 180 -19.04 -5.41 -3.85
N ALA A 181 -19.14 -4.64 -4.94
CA ALA A 181 -18.01 -4.09 -5.66
C ALA A 181 -17.16 -3.13 -4.78
N VAL A 182 -17.83 -2.27 -3.98
CA VAL A 182 -17.13 -1.38 -3.04
C VAL A 182 -16.33 -2.20 -2.01
N ILE A 183 -16.94 -3.22 -1.40
CA ILE A 183 -16.28 -4.07 -0.42
C ILE A 183 -15.11 -4.84 -1.03
N GLN A 184 -15.30 -5.42 -2.23
CA GLN A 184 -14.22 -6.14 -2.92
C GLN A 184 -13.01 -5.25 -3.15
N ASN A 185 -13.23 -4.03 -3.66
CA ASN A 185 -12.14 -3.08 -3.87
C ASN A 185 -11.48 -2.65 -2.55
N ALA A 186 -12.26 -2.37 -1.51
CA ALA A 186 -11.73 -2.05 -0.19
C ALA A 186 -10.84 -3.17 0.36
N LEU A 187 -11.29 -4.42 0.29
CA LEU A 187 -10.55 -5.60 0.75
C LEU A 187 -9.25 -5.86 -0.03
N MET A 188 -9.17 -5.46 -1.31
CA MET A 188 -7.94 -5.55 -2.09
C MET A 188 -6.78 -4.78 -1.47
N LEU A 189 -7.06 -3.72 -0.70
CA LEU A 189 -6.03 -2.89 -0.06
C LEU A 189 -5.72 -3.29 1.40
N TYR A 190 -6.43 -4.28 1.95
CA TYR A 190 -6.20 -4.74 3.32
C TYR A 190 -4.75 -5.18 3.54
N GLY A 191 -4.07 -4.57 4.50
CA GLY A 191 -2.68 -4.87 4.82
C GLY A 191 -1.62 -4.34 3.84
N LYS A 192 -1.99 -3.61 2.77
CA LYS A 192 -1.07 -3.32 1.65
C LYS A 192 -0.70 -1.85 1.47
N VAL A 193 -1.44 -0.93 2.03
CA VAL A 193 -1.25 0.51 1.79
C VAL A 193 -1.06 1.26 3.08
N SER A 194 0.08 1.93 3.21
CA SER A 194 0.43 2.74 4.39
C SER A 194 -0.52 3.93 4.56
N TYR A 195 -0.69 4.36 5.81
CA TYR A 195 -1.39 5.60 6.10
C TYR A 195 -0.52 6.81 5.75
N PHE A 196 -1.07 7.73 4.96
CA PHE A 196 -0.40 8.98 4.60
C PHE A 196 -1.38 10.15 4.72
N TRP A 197 -1.13 11.08 5.63
CA TRP A 197 -2.00 12.24 5.86
C TRP A 197 -2.15 13.10 4.61
N GLY A 198 -3.37 13.29 4.14
CA GLY A 198 -3.68 13.93 2.86
C GLY A 198 -3.45 13.04 1.63
N GLY A 199 -3.18 11.75 1.85
CA GLY A 199 -2.98 10.79 0.77
C GLY A 199 -4.26 10.47 0.02
N LYS A 200 -4.22 10.65 -1.30
CA LYS A 200 -5.35 10.44 -2.22
C LYS A 200 -4.90 9.69 -3.47
N SER A 201 -5.76 8.85 -4.00
CA SER A 201 -5.56 8.20 -5.28
C SER A 201 -6.88 8.09 -6.04
N LEU A 202 -6.86 8.51 -7.29
CA LEU A 202 -7.91 8.31 -8.28
C LEU A 202 -7.34 7.53 -9.48
N VAL A 203 -6.59 6.48 -9.16
CA VAL A 203 -6.04 5.52 -10.12
C VAL A 203 -6.88 4.26 -10.08
N LEU A 204 -7.23 3.71 -11.23
CA LEU A 204 -7.83 2.40 -11.32
C LEU A 204 -6.75 1.34 -11.07
N GLY A 205 -7.00 0.46 -10.10
CA GLY A 205 -6.03 -0.53 -9.66
C GLY A 205 -4.93 0.05 -8.75
N TRP A 206 -3.76 -0.55 -8.78
CA TRP A 206 -2.63 -0.17 -7.94
C TRP A 206 -2.04 1.19 -8.36
N ASP A 207 -1.90 2.09 -7.39
CA ASP A 207 -1.19 3.36 -7.63
C ASP A 207 0.31 3.16 -7.42
N SER A 208 1.10 3.31 -8.49
CA SER A 208 2.55 3.12 -8.45
C SER A 208 3.30 4.10 -7.54
N ARG A 209 2.62 5.13 -7.05
CA ARG A 209 3.18 6.07 -6.06
C ARG A 209 3.17 5.52 -4.63
N TRP A 210 2.31 4.52 -4.35
CA TRP A 210 2.23 3.93 -3.01
C TRP A 210 3.55 3.26 -2.64
N GLY A 211 3.97 3.50 -1.41
CA GLY A 211 5.25 3.05 -0.89
C GLY A 211 6.44 3.95 -1.24
N GLN A 212 6.32 4.87 -2.20
CA GLN A 212 7.38 5.84 -2.47
C GLN A 212 7.46 6.89 -1.36
N LEU A 213 8.66 7.21 -0.92
CA LEU A 213 8.87 8.22 0.10
C LEU A 213 8.45 9.61 -0.43
N ARG A 214 7.54 10.26 0.28
CA ARG A 214 7.04 11.61 -0.06
C ARG A 214 6.86 12.47 1.17
N GLN A 215 7.07 13.77 1.02
CA GLN A 215 6.80 14.71 2.08
C GLN A 215 5.29 14.86 2.32
N VAL A 216 4.88 14.80 3.58
CA VAL A 216 3.51 15.13 4.00
C VAL A 216 3.33 16.64 3.93
N THR A 217 2.62 17.15 2.93
CA THR A 217 2.40 18.58 2.72
C THR A 217 1.07 19.08 3.27
N ALA A 218 0.12 18.18 3.51
CA ALA A 218 -1.18 18.54 4.07
C ALA A 218 -1.03 19.03 5.50
N ALA A 219 -1.61 20.19 5.83
CA ALA A 219 -1.58 20.76 7.17
C ALA A 219 -2.48 19.99 8.15
N GLY A 220 -2.26 20.15 9.44
CA GLY A 220 -3.15 19.65 10.49
C GLY A 220 -2.79 18.27 11.06
N SER A 221 -1.60 17.72 10.76
CA SER A 221 -1.08 16.51 11.36
C SER A 221 0.27 16.74 12.02
N SER A 222 0.58 15.94 13.05
CA SER A 222 1.94 15.88 13.62
C SER A 222 2.99 15.35 12.64
N THR A 223 2.54 14.75 11.53
CA THR A 223 3.41 14.24 10.46
C THR A 223 3.66 15.26 9.36
N THR A 224 2.98 16.42 9.36
CA THR A 224 3.20 17.46 8.35
C THR A 224 4.65 17.91 8.32
N GLY A 225 5.23 17.97 7.12
CA GLY A 225 6.64 18.28 6.90
C GLY A 225 7.57 17.06 6.92
N THR A 226 7.15 15.92 7.48
CA THR A 226 7.98 14.69 7.48
C THR A 226 7.86 13.92 6.17
N TYR A 227 8.89 13.13 5.86
CA TYR A 227 8.86 12.19 4.72
C TYR A 227 8.34 10.84 5.19
N ARG A 228 7.35 10.31 4.45
CA ARG A 228 6.70 9.02 4.76
C ARG A 228 6.37 8.25 3.49
N PRO A 229 6.21 6.92 3.59
CA PRO A 229 5.67 6.13 2.49
C PRO A 229 4.34 6.71 2.02
N TYR A 230 4.26 7.09 0.74
CA TYR A 230 2.99 7.56 0.18
C TYR A 230 1.94 6.45 0.22
N GLY A 231 0.75 6.82 0.60
CA GLY A 231 -0.38 5.92 0.73
C GLY A 231 -1.68 6.71 0.74
N LEU A 232 -2.61 6.28 1.57
CA LEU A 232 -3.94 6.87 1.66
C LEU A 232 -4.21 7.36 3.09
N ASP A 233 -4.94 8.45 3.24
CA ASP A 233 -5.63 8.74 4.50
C ASP A 233 -6.98 8.00 4.55
N CYS A 234 -7.73 8.17 5.63
CA CYS A 234 -9.00 7.47 5.82
C CYS A 234 -10.00 7.77 4.70
N SER A 235 -10.15 9.05 4.32
CA SER A 235 -11.06 9.46 3.27
C SER A 235 -10.52 9.16 1.87
N GLY A 236 -9.20 9.18 1.67
CA GLY A 236 -8.57 8.74 0.42
C GLY A 236 -8.75 7.25 0.15
N PHE A 237 -8.79 6.43 1.20
CA PHE A 237 -9.14 5.02 1.10
C PHE A 237 -10.59 4.83 0.62
N VAL A 238 -11.55 5.55 1.21
CA VAL A 238 -12.95 5.53 0.76
C VAL A 238 -13.08 6.01 -0.68
N ASP A 239 -12.44 7.13 -1.02
CA ASP A 239 -12.40 7.66 -2.39
C ASP A 239 -11.93 6.58 -3.39
N TRP A 240 -10.82 5.92 -3.09
CA TRP A 240 -10.24 4.91 -3.98
C TRP A 240 -11.17 3.70 -4.13
N ALA A 241 -11.75 3.21 -3.03
CA ALA A 241 -12.63 2.04 -3.05
C ALA A 241 -13.87 2.30 -3.93
N PHE A 242 -14.52 3.45 -3.76
CA PHE A 242 -15.69 3.83 -4.57
C PHE A 242 -15.32 4.15 -6.02
N TYR A 243 -14.20 4.85 -6.25
CA TYR A 243 -13.72 5.15 -7.61
C TYR A 243 -13.43 3.87 -8.40
N ASN A 244 -12.79 2.88 -7.79
CA ASN A 244 -12.50 1.60 -8.44
C ASN A 244 -13.77 0.75 -8.60
N ALA A 245 -14.67 0.73 -7.64
CA ALA A 245 -15.93 0.00 -7.74
C ALA A 245 -16.82 0.48 -8.89
N THR A 246 -16.69 1.75 -9.29
CA THR A 246 -17.49 2.38 -10.35
C THR A 246 -16.76 2.51 -11.68
N GLY A 247 -15.53 1.99 -11.78
CA GLY A 247 -14.72 2.12 -12.99
C GLY A 247 -14.30 3.55 -13.30
N GLY A 248 -14.16 4.40 -12.27
CA GLY A 248 -13.63 5.76 -12.39
C GLY A 248 -14.64 6.90 -12.23
N SER A 249 -15.79 6.67 -11.59
CA SER A 249 -16.80 7.73 -11.36
C SER A 249 -16.63 8.44 -10.02
N TYR A 250 -16.94 9.73 -9.99
CA TYR A 250 -16.88 10.59 -8.81
C TYR A 250 -18.27 10.63 -8.13
N ILE A 251 -18.47 9.81 -7.09
CA ILE A 251 -19.80 9.58 -6.50
C ILE A 251 -19.88 9.77 -4.98
N ILE A 252 -18.76 10.06 -4.32
CA ILE A 252 -18.69 10.12 -2.84
C ILE A 252 -17.94 11.37 -2.34
N GLY A 253 -18.00 12.49 -3.06
CA GLY A 253 -17.32 13.72 -2.65
C GLY A 253 -15.79 13.62 -2.67
N HIS A 254 -15.25 12.98 -3.70
CA HIS A 254 -13.83 12.69 -3.86
C HIS A 254 -12.92 13.91 -3.62
N GLY A 255 -11.87 13.69 -2.83
CA GLY A 255 -10.89 14.71 -2.49
C GLY A 255 -11.28 15.66 -1.36
N GLY A 256 -12.54 15.67 -0.92
CA GLY A 256 -13.08 16.61 0.06
C GLY A 256 -12.95 16.21 1.54
N GLY A 257 -12.34 15.06 1.84
CA GLY A 257 -12.23 14.54 3.20
C GLY A 257 -13.51 13.88 3.71
N ALA A 258 -13.47 13.35 4.95
CA ALA A 258 -14.59 12.60 5.55
C ALA A 258 -15.87 13.45 5.70
N THR A 259 -15.75 14.74 5.99
CA THR A 259 -16.91 15.64 6.09
C THR A 259 -17.65 15.78 4.74
N MET A 260 -16.89 15.89 3.64
CA MET A 260 -17.49 15.94 2.31
C MET A 260 -18.13 14.59 1.96
N GLN A 261 -17.46 13.48 2.27
CA GLN A 261 -18.03 12.15 2.03
C GLN A 261 -19.33 11.93 2.80
N HIS A 262 -19.39 12.41 4.06
CA HIS A 262 -20.61 12.33 4.87
C HIS A 262 -21.77 13.10 4.23
N SER A 263 -21.50 14.25 3.59
CA SER A 263 -22.54 15.05 2.91
C SER A 263 -23.13 14.37 1.65
N TYR A 264 -22.54 13.27 1.18
CA TYR A 264 -23.06 12.39 0.12
C TYR A 264 -23.78 11.16 0.67
N CYS A 265 -24.09 11.17 1.97
CA CYS A 265 -24.75 10.07 2.65
C CYS A 265 -25.98 10.56 3.42
N THR A 266 -26.90 9.64 3.68
CA THR A 266 -28.02 9.83 4.61
C THR A 266 -27.73 9.08 5.90
N ASP A 267 -27.84 9.75 7.05
CA ASP A 267 -27.68 9.12 8.36
C ASP A 267 -28.71 8.01 8.57
N ILE A 268 -28.23 6.87 9.08
CA ILE A 268 -29.07 5.71 9.39
C ILE A 268 -28.81 5.22 10.82
N SER A 269 -29.65 4.32 11.30
CA SER A 269 -29.44 3.69 12.60
C SER A 269 -28.43 2.54 12.49
N TRP A 270 -27.68 2.26 13.58
CA TRP A 270 -26.72 1.15 13.62
C TRP A 270 -27.32 -0.23 13.28
N PRO A 271 -28.55 -0.58 13.71
CA PRO A 271 -29.18 -1.84 13.30
C PRO A 271 -29.41 -1.96 11.79
N ASP A 272 -29.60 -0.83 11.09
CA ASP A 272 -29.87 -0.79 9.64
C ASP A 272 -28.59 -0.80 8.81
N ALA A 273 -27.42 -0.76 9.46
CA ALA A 273 -26.14 -0.73 8.79
C ALA A 273 -25.88 -2.01 7.99
N GLN A 274 -25.48 -1.82 6.73
CA GLN A 274 -25.16 -2.87 5.77
C GLN A 274 -23.72 -2.72 5.25
N PRO A 275 -23.09 -3.79 4.72
CA PRO A 275 -21.82 -3.66 4.04
C PRO A 275 -21.89 -2.61 2.91
N GLY A 276 -20.90 -1.72 2.87
CA GLY A 276 -20.84 -0.56 1.97
C GLY A 276 -21.29 0.75 2.59
N ASP A 277 -22.01 0.76 3.72
CA ASP A 277 -22.32 2.00 4.44
C ASP A 277 -21.04 2.58 5.08
N LEU A 278 -20.99 3.89 5.26
CA LEU A 278 -19.86 4.59 5.85
C LEU A 278 -20.07 4.83 7.35
N VAL A 279 -18.98 4.78 8.10
CA VAL A 279 -18.99 5.08 9.54
C VAL A 279 -18.01 6.20 9.84
N PHE A 280 -18.34 7.05 10.81
CA PHE A 280 -17.57 8.24 11.10
C PHE A 280 -17.26 8.39 12.59
N TYR A 281 -16.05 8.91 12.88
CA TYR A 281 -15.69 9.40 14.22
C TYR A 281 -16.36 10.73 14.51
N PRO A 282 -16.32 11.22 15.79
CA PRO A 282 -16.80 12.56 16.12
C PRO A 282 -16.19 13.62 15.18
N ASP A 283 -17.00 14.59 14.80
CA ASP A 283 -16.63 15.70 13.92
C ASP A 283 -16.11 15.27 12.54
N ASN A 284 -16.48 14.07 12.10
CA ASN A 284 -15.98 13.45 10.87
C ASN A 284 -14.43 13.41 10.78
N SER A 285 -13.78 13.28 11.95
CA SER A 285 -12.32 13.25 12.01
C SER A 285 -11.71 11.96 11.44
N HIS A 286 -12.51 10.93 11.22
CA HIS A 286 -12.14 9.66 10.60
C HIS A 286 -13.34 9.01 9.93
N VAL A 287 -13.10 8.19 8.90
CA VAL A 287 -14.11 7.46 8.15
C VAL A 287 -13.67 6.03 7.86
N GLY A 288 -14.62 5.11 7.83
CA GLY A 288 -14.43 3.72 7.43
C GLY A 288 -15.63 3.21 6.64
N ILE A 289 -15.52 2.01 6.09
CA ILE A 289 -16.57 1.32 5.33
C ILE A 289 -17.01 0.10 6.16
N VAL A 290 -18.28 -0.05 6.43
CA VAL A 290 -18.82 -1.30 6.98
C VAL A 290 -18.53 -2.42 5.98
N CYS A 291 -17.78 -3.44 6.36
CA CYS A 291 -17.40 -4.52 5.44
C CYS A 291 -18.07 -5.87 5.74
N GLY A 292 -18.77 -5.99 6.85
CA GLY A 292 -19.44 -7.25 7.21
C GLY A 292 -19.81 -7.33 8.68
N ARG A 293 -19.94 -8.56 9.17
CA ARG A 293 -20.15 -8.85 10.59
C ARG A 293 -19.26 -10.02 11.00
N ASP A 294 -18.84 -10.02 12.26
CA ASP A 294 -18.13 -11.15 12.88
C ASP A 294 -19.10 -12.30 13.21
N GLU A 295 -18.56 -13.40 13.71
CA GLU A 295 -19.33 -14.60 14.12
C GLU A 295 -20.40 -14.31 15.21
N ASN A 296 -20.21 -13.22 15.97
CA ASN A 296 -21.13 -12.78 17.01
C ASN A 296 -22.17 -11.77 16.50
N GLY A 297 -22.13 -11.44 15.20
CA GLY A 297 -23.01 -10.46 14.55
C GLY A 297 -22.60 -8.99 14.74
N ASN A 298 -21.43 -8.71 15.35
CA ASN A 298 -20.93 -7.36 15.46
C ASN A 298 -20.45 -6.84 14.11
N LEU A 299 -20.66 -5.55 13.83
CA LEU A 299 -20.20 -4.93 12.61
C LEU A 299 -18.67 -4.89 12.53
N LEU A 300 -18.17 -5.22 11.35
CA LEU A 300 -16.77 -5.07 10.95
C LEU A 300 -16.63 -3.86 10.06
N VAL A 301 -15.56 -3.10 10.27
CA VAL A 301 -15.25 -1.85 9.54
C VAL A 301 -13.86 -1.97 8.94
N ILE A 302 -13.75 -1.77 7.63
CA ILE A 302 -12.46 -1.63 6.95
C ILE A 302 -12.13 -0.15 6.76
N HIS A 303 -10.92 0.26 7.17
CA HIS A 303 -10.49 1.65 7.09
C HIS A 303 -8.98 1.77 7.03
N CYS A 304 -8.47 2.86 6.45
CA CYS A 304 -7.06 3.20 6.53
C CYS A 304 -6.79 3.95 7.84
N ALA A 305 -6.12 3.29 8.79
CA ALA A 305 -5.95 3.76 10.16
C ALA A 305 -4.54 4.29 10.42
N SER A 306 -4.42 5.52 10.90
CA SER A 306 -3.14 6.14 11.26
C SER A 306 -2.40 5.37 12.37
N GLY A 307 -3.13 4.88 13.38
CA GLY A 307 -2.56 4.12 14.49
C GLY A 307 -1.98 2.75 14.09
N ALA A 308 -2.54 2.13 13.04
CA ALA A 308 -2.04 0.88 12.48
C ALA A 308 -1.06 1.12 11.30
N ASN A 309 -0.95 2.36 10.83
CA ASN A 309 -0.22 2.74 9.62
C ASN A 309 -0.59 1.87 8.40
N ASN A 310 -1.84 1.46 8.28
CA ASN A 310 -2.28 0.54 7.23
C ASN A 310 -3.80 0.54 7.04
N VAL A 311 -4.27 -0.15 5.98
CA VAL A 311 -5.66 -0.55 5.83
C VAL A 311 -5.91 -1.78 6.69
N VAL A 312 -6.85 -1.66 7.62
CA VAL A 312 -7.17 -2.68 8.63
C VAL A 312 -8.67 -2.92 8.73
N ILE A 313 -9.05 -4.09 9.26
CA ILE A 313 -10.42 -4.42 9.65
C ILE A 313 -10.50 -4.37 11.17
N THR A 314 -11.46 -3.61 11.70
CA THR A 314 -11.71 -3.49 13.14
C THR A 314 -13.21 -3.60 13.44
N GLY A 315 -13.56 -3.59 14.72
CA GLY A 315 -14.94 -3.33 15.14
C GLY A 315 -15.30 -1.83 15.06
N THR A 316 -16.46 -1.47 15.58
CA THR A 316 -17.01 -0.10 15.51
C THR A 316 -16.50 0.84 16.61
N SER A 317 -15.52 0.43 17.41
CA SER A 317 -14.99 1.27 18.51
C SER A 317 -14.46 2.60 17.99
N GLY A 318 -14.93 3.70 18.57
CA GLY A 318 -14.59 5.08 18.16
C GLY A 318 -15.50 5.67 17.09
N PHE A 319 -16.21 4.87 16.31
CA PHE A 319 -17.21 5.36 15.37
C PHE A 319 -18.50 5.71 16.11
N VAL A 320 -19.07 6.88 15.83
CA VAL A 320 -20.26 7.43 16.52
C VAL A 320 -21.49 7.53 15.63
N SER A 321 -21.32 7.53 14.32
CA SER A 321 -22.41 7.56 13.36
C SER A 321 -22.17 6.59 12.20
N VAL A 322 -23.26 6.18 11.57
CA VAL A 322 -23.29 5.39 10.34
C VAL A 322 -24.21 6.07 9.35
N ALA A 323 -23.76 6.16 8.11
CA ALA A 323 -24.54 6.82 7.06
C ALA A 323 -24.47 6.04 5.75
N ARG A 324 -25.55 6.06 5.00
CA ARG A 324 -25.71 5.35 3.72
C ARG A 324 -25.38 6.25 2.56
N PRO A 325 -24.40 5.92 1.71
CA PRO A 325 -24.13 6.64 0.48
C PRO A 325 -25.35 6.71 -0.44
N GLU A 326 -25.70 7.92 -0.89
CA GLU A 326 -26.81 8.15 -1.84
C GLU A 326 -26.61 7.40 -3.18
N TYR A 327 -25.35 7.05 -3.47
CA TYR A 327 -24.96 6.24 -4.63
C TYR A 327 -25.76 4.94 -4.76
N TYR A 328 -26.16 4.31 -3.66
CA TYR A 328 -26.88 3.04 -3.74
C TYR A 328 -28.34 3.19 -4.12
N GLY A 329 -28.91 4.40 -4.10
CA GLY A 329 -30.28 4.69 -4.54
C GLY A 329 -31.38 4.05 -3.66
N GLU A 330 -31.06 3.75 -2.41
CA GLU A 330 -31.94 3.06 -1.43
C GLU A 330 -32.55 4.04 -0.43
#